data_5f51b00504a48ddcdb09116b94866938
#
_entry.id   5f51b00504a48ddcdb09116b94866938
#
_cell.length_a   1.000
_cell.length_b   1.000
_cell.length_c   1.000
_cell.angle_alpha   90.00
_cell.angle_beta   90.00
_cell.angle_gamma   90.00
#
_symmetry.space_group_name_H-M   'P 1'
#
loop_
_entity.id
_entity.type
_entity.pdbx_description
1 polymer ?
#
loop_
_entity_poly.entity_id
_entity_poly.type
_entity_poly.pdbx_seq_one_letter_code
_entity_poly.pdbx_strand_id
1 'polypeptide(L)'
;MRIMALDIGEKNIGIAISDKTNILAIPYLVLKNDDTFTDKICSIIKEKNINKIIVGMPYTLSGNMGQQANKTKEFINNLKEKINIEVDFIDERFSTKILKNNLIYKKKENKDKTDKYAAAIILENYLNKVKK
;
A
#
# COMPACT_ATOMS: atom_id res chain seq x y z
N MET A 1 2.87 16.93 5.87
CA MET A 1 3.12 15.98 4.81
C MET A 1 2.55 14.62 5.14
N ARG A 2 2.13 13.89 4.15
CA ARG A 2 1.42 12.65 4.39
C ARG A 2 2.16 11.45 3.81
N ILE A 3 1.82 10.28 4.33
CA ILE A 3 2.38 9.03 3.89
C ILE A 3 1.30 8.25 3.16
N MET A 4 1.67 7.64 2.06
CA MET A 4 0.76 6.83 1.26
C MET A 4 1.17 5.38 1.33
N ALA A 5 0.19 4.48 1.38
CA ALA A 5 0.46 3.05 1.32
C ALA A 5 -0.17 2.47 0.08
N LEU A 6 0.51 1.50 -0.52
CA LEU A 6 0.03 0.80 -1.69
C LEU A 6 -0.05 -0.68 -1.43
N ASP A 7 -1.15 -1.27 -1.84
CA ASP A 7 -1.32 -2.72 -1.86
C ASP A 7 -1.45 -3.12 -3.31
N ILE A 8 -0.38 -3.65 -3.87
CA ILE A 8 -0.27 -3.87 -5.31
C ILE A 8 -0.73 -5.27 -5.69
N GLY A 9 -1.81 -5.33 -6.46
CA GLY A 9 -2.30 -6.58 -7.00
C GLY A 9 -2.13 -6.64 -8.50
N GLU A 10 -2.54 -7.74 -9.08
CA GLU A 10 -2.40 -7.93 -10.51
C GLU A 10 -3.27 -6.96 -11.32
N LYS A 11 -4.49 -6.80 -10.87
CA LYS A 11 -5.46 -5.98 -11.61
C LYS A 11 -5.71 -4.64 -10.97
N ASN A 12 -5.60 -4.58 -9.67
CA ASN A 12 -5.95 -3.38 -8.94
C ASN A 12 -4.89 -3.04 -7.92
N ILE A 13 -4.80 -1.77 -7.57
CA ILE A 13 -3.87 -1.28 -6.57
C ILE A 13 -4.67 -0.48 -5.56
N GLY A 14 -4.66 -0.92 -4.31
CA GLY A 14 -5.33 -0.22 -3.23
C GLY A 14 -4.45 0.88 -2.69
N ILE A 15 -5.06 1.99 -2.31
CA ILE A 15 -4.34 3.17 -1.84
C ILE A 15 -4.94 3.66 -0.52
N ALA A 16 -4.07 3.91 0.44
CA ALA A 16 -4.44 4.55 1.69
C ALA A 16 -3.51 5.73 1.94
N ILE A 17 -3.99 6.71 2.67
CA ILE A 17 -3.23 7.93 2.92
C ILE A 17 -3.35 8.26 4.41
N SER A 18 -2.26 8.70 5.03
CA SER A 18 -2.34 9.12 6.40
C SER A 18 -3.01 10.48 6.51
N ASP A 19 -3.53 10.78 7.69
CA ASP A 19 -4.03 12.12 7.94
C ASP A 19 -2.85 13.07 8.10
N LYS A 20 -3.14 14.34 8.27
CA LYS A 20 -2.08 15.36 8.32
C LYS A 20 -1.14 15.16 9.50
N THR A 21 -1.62 14.52 10.56
CA THR A 21 -0.78 14.28 11.73
C THR A 21 -0.03 12.97 11.65
N ASN A 22 -0.26 12.18 10.61
CA ASN A 22 0.36 10.87 10.43
C ASN A 22 0.05 9.90 11.57
N ILE A 23 -1.16 10.01 12.09
CA ILE A 23 -1.61 9.12 13.15
C ILE A 23 -2.59 8.10 12.61
N LEU A 24 -3.48 8.52 11.75
CA LEU A 24 -4.54 7.66 11.23
C LEU A 24 -4.26 7.24 9.80
N ALA A 25 -4.59 6.00 9.51
CA ALA A 25 -4.52 5.48 8.14
C ALA A 25 -5.92 5.51 7.57
N ILE A 26 -6.08 6.21 6.45
CA ILE A 26 -7.38 6.42 5.84
C ILE A 26 -7.44 5.69 4.51
N PRO A 27 -8.38 4.73 4.35
CA PRO A 27 -8.58 4.11 3.03
C PRO A 27 -8.98 5.19 2.04
N TYR A 28 -8.34 5.21 0.88
CA TYR A 28 -8.56 6.30 -0.05
C TYR A 28 -9.31 5.84 -1.29
N LEU A 29 -8.63 5.07 -2.16
CA LEU A 29 -9.30 4.57 -3.36
C LEU A 29 -8.52 3.40 -3.95
N VAL A 30 -9.08 2.82 -5.01
CA VAL A 30 -8.46 1.72 -5.73
C VAL A 30 -8.27 2.18 -7.16
N LEU A 31 -7.06 1.99 -7.68
CA LEU A 31 -6.76 2.28 -9.07
C LEU A 31 -6.47 0.98 -9.81
N LYS A 32 -6.70 1.01 -11.12
CA LYS A 32 -6.36 -0.14 -11.93
C LYS A 32 -4.86 -0.21 -12.15
N ASN A 33 -4.35 -1.44 -12.17
CA ASN A 33 -2.94 -1.66 -12.43
C ASN A 33 -2.72 -1.71 -13.94
N ASP A 34 -2.68 -0.54 -14.54
CA ASP A 34 -2.47 -0.42 -15.98
C ASP A 34 -1.61 0.81 -16.27
N ASP A 35 -1.52 1.15 -17.54
CA ASP A 35 -0.63 2.24 -17.95
C ASP A 35 -1.04 3.60 -17.39
N THR A 36 -2.29 3.76 -16.97
CA THR A 36 -2.75 5.03 -16.44
C THR A 36 -2.40 5.23 -14.98
N PHE A 37 -1.93 4.20 -14.30
CA PHE A 37 -1.67 4.28 -12.87
C PHE A 37 -0.64 5.35 -12.53
N THR A 38 0.46 5.37 -13.26
CA THR A 38 1.55 6.27 -12.94
C THR A 38 1.11 7.73 -12.96
N ASP A 39 0.37 8.12 -13.99
CA ASP A 39 -0.11 9.49 -14.06
C ASP A 39 -1.07 9.82 -12.95
N LYS A 40 -1.95 8.88 -12.62
CA LYS A 40 -2.93 9.10 -11.58
C LYS A 40 -2.28 9.21 -10.21
N ILE A 41 -1.30 8.35 -9.94
CA ILE A 41 -0.65 8.39 -8.65
C ILE A 41 0.19 9.65 -8.49
N CYS A 42 0.80 10.11 -9.57
CA CYS A 42 1.56 11.35 -9.51
C CYS A 42 0.65 12.53 -9.17
N SER A 43 -0.55 12.55 -9.70
CA SER A 43 -1.51 13.61 -9.38
C SER A 43 -1.88 13.57 -7.91
N ILE A 44 -2.11 12.37 -7.38
CA ILE A 44 -2.48 12.23 -5.98
C ILE A 44 -1.33 12.66 -5.06
N ILE A 45 -0.11 12.30 -5.43
CA ILE A 45 1.05 12.68 -4.66
C ILE A 45 1.13 14.20 -4.52
N LYS A 46 0.91 14.90 -5.61
CA LYS A 46 0.93 16.36 -5.57
C LYS A 46 -0.25 16.92 -4.81
N GLU A 47 -1.42 16.43 -5.11
CA GLU A 47 -2.65 16.97 -4.53
C GLU A 47 -2.68 16.77 -3.03
N LYS A 48 -2.25 15.63 -2.56
CA LYS A 48 -2.33 15.30 -1.14
C LYS A 48 -1.04 15.54 -0.39
N ASN A 49 -0.05 16.07 -1.07
CA ASN A 49 1.20 16.41 -0.41
C ASN A 49 1.89 15.20 0.19
N ILE A 50 2.02 14.15 -0.60
CA ILE A 50 2.62 12.89 -0.15
C ILE A 50 4.14 13.00 -0.25
N ASN A 51 4.84 12.61 0.80
CA ASN A 51 6.30 12.64 0.78
C ASN A 51 6.94 11.27 0.99
N LYS A 52 6.12 10.24 1.19
CA LYS A 52 6.66 8.90 1.36
C LYS A 52 5.61 7.88 0.95
N ILE A 53 6.06 6.80 0.33
CA ILE A 53 5.19 5.69 -0.06
C ILE A 53 5.65 4.43 0.64
N ILE A 54 4.69 3.70 1.21
CA ILE A 54 4.92 2.41 1.84
C ILE A 54 4.25 1.35 0.99
N VAL A 55 4.97 0.29 0.66
CA VAL A 55 4.44 -0.78 -0.18
C VAL A 55 4.45 -2.08 0.61
N GLY A 56 3.29 -2.75 0.64
CA GLY A 56 3.21 -4.05 1.27
C GLY A 56 3.84 -5.11 0.37
N MET A 57 4.74 -5.91 0.94
CA MET A 57 5.40 -6.96 0.20
C MET A 57 4.81 -8.31 0.54
N PRO A 58 4.28 -9.03 -0.45
CA PRO A 58 3.61 -10.31 -0.19
C PRO A 58 4.60 -11.47 -0.10
N TYR A 59 5.40 -11.49 0.95
CA TYR A 59 6.32 -12.60 1.17
C TYR A 59 5.54 -13.87 1.48
N THR A 60 6.14 -15.00 1.17
CA THR A 60 5.56 -16.27 1.57
C THR A 60 5.70 -16.45 3.07
N LEU A 61 4.99 -17.44 3.62
CA LEU A 61 5.04 -17.67 5.06
C LEU A 61 6.43 -18.04 5.56
N SER A 62 7.24 -18.61 4.69
CA SER A 62 8.62 -18.97 5.07
C SER A 62 9.55 -17.77 5.02
N GLY A 63 9.06 -16.63 4.56
CA GLY A 63 9.88 -15.45 4.47
C GLY A 63 10.57 -15.26 3.14
N ASN A 64 10.39 -16.18 2.23
CA ASN A 64 11.00 -16.08 0.91
C ASN A 64 10.20 -15.14 0.02
N MET A 65 10.90 -14.49 -0.89
CA MET A 65 10.23 -13.68 -1.90
C MET A 65 9.66 -14.60 -2.96
N GLY A 66 8.33 -14.55 -3.09
CA GLY A 66 7.69 -15.32 -4.14
C GLY A 66 7.63 -14.54 -5.43
N GLN A 67 6.94 -15.13 -6.39
CA GLN A 67 6.78 -14.52 -7.68
C GLN A 67 6.06 -13.17 -7.59
N GLN A 68 5.04 -13.11 -6.73
CA GLN A 68 4.29 -11.89 -6.56
C GLN A 68 5.16 -10.76 -5.98
N ALA A 69 6.03 -11.10 -5.04
CA ALA A 69 6.91 -10.10 -4.45
C ALA A 69 7.89 -9.56 -5.48
N ASN A 70 8.37 -10.42 -6.36
CA ASN A 70 9.28 -9.97 -7.41
C ASN A 70 8.59 -9.02 -8.38
N LYS A 71 7.36 -9.32 -8.72
CA LYS A 71 6.59 -8.44 -9.61
C LYS A 71 6.34 -7.09 -8.95
N THR A 72 6.04 -7.11 -7.67
CA THR A 72 5.83 -5.87 -6.92
C THR A 72 7.10 -5.03 -6.92
N LYS A 73 8.22 -5.66 -6.71
CA LYS A 73 9.49 -4.95 -6.69
C LYS A 73 9.80 -4.32 -8.03
N GLU A 74 9.58 -5.06 -9.11
CA GLU A 74 9.79 -4.54 -10.45
C GLU A 74 8.88 -3.35 -10.71
N PHE A 75 7.63 -3.47 -10.32
CA PHE A 75 6.67 -2.40 -10.50
C PHE A 75 7.13 -1.13 -9.80
N ILE A 76 7.59 -1.27 -8.58
CA ILE A 76 8.02 -0.12 -7.79
C ILE A 76 9.29 0.49 -8.35
N ASN A 77 10.21 -0.33 -8.83
CA ASN A 77 11.42 0.20 -9.44
C ASN A 77 11.09 1.08 -10.64
N ASN A 78 10.13 0.64 -11.45
CA ASN A 78 9.69 1.45 -12.58
C ASN A 78 9.04 2.74 -12.13
N LEU A 79 8.24 2.65 -11.07
CA LEU A 79 7.56 3.82 -10.56
C LEU A 79 8.55 4.84 -9.99
N LYS A 80 9.59 4.36 -9.31
CA LYS A 80 10.57 5.25 -8.70
C LYS A 80 11.30 6.09 -9.72
N GLU A 81 11.38 5.64 -10.95
CA GLU A 81 11.99 6.44 -11.99
C GLU A 81 11.17 7.65 -12.37
N LYS A 82 9.89 7.64 -12.03
CA LYS A 82 8.99 8.71 -12.41
C LYS A 82 8.55 9.58 -11.26
N ILE A 83 8.79 9.15 -10.03
CA ILE A 83 8.44 9.95 -8.87
C ILE A 83 9.72 10.23 -8.09
N ASN A 84 9.69 11.31 -7.32
CA ASN A 84 10.88 11.76 -6.61
C ASN A 84 10.64 11.78 -5.11
N ILE A 85 10.09 10.70 -4.58
CA ILE A 85 9.86 10.59 -3.16
C ILE A 85 10.32 9.23 -2.68
N GLU A 86 10.48 9.11 -1.38
CA GLU A 86 10.99 7.90 -0.76
C GLU A 86 9.98 6.77 -0.82
N VAL A 87 10.44 5.55 -1.05
CA VAL A 87 9.58 4.37 -1.07
C VAL A 87 10.19 3.31 -0.17
N ASP A 88 9.39 2.80 0.76
CA ASP A 88 9.79 1.74 1.67
C ASP A 88 8.86 0.55 1.53
N PHE A 89 9.33 -0.61 1.97
CA PHE A 89 8.55 -1.83 1.93
C PHE A 89 8.25 -2.31 3.35
N ILE A 90 7.11 -2.97 3.50
CA ILE A 90 6.76 -3.57 4.78
C ILE A 90 6.25 -4.99 4.51
N ASP A 91 6.52 -5.89 5.44
CA ASP A 91 6.15 -7.30 5.29
C ASP A 91 4.64 -7.46 5.50
N GLU A 92 3.97 -7.81 4.44
CA GLU A 92 2.51 -7.88 4.42
C GLU A 92 1.96 -9.09 5.16
N ARG A 93 2.80 -10.08 5.45
CA ARG A 93 2.34 -11.28 6.14
C ARG A 93 1.69 -10.96 7.48
N PHE A 94 2.25 -10.02 8.20
CA PHE A 94 1.74 -9.69 9.52
C PHE A 94 0.56 -8.74 9.46
N SER A 95 0.46 -7.99 8.40
CA SER A 95 -0.67 -7.11 8.18
C SER A 95 -1.96 -7.90 8.01
N THR A 96 -1.88 -9.01 7.30
CA THR A 96 -3.05 -9.82 7.05
C THR A 96 -3.64 -10.35 8.34
N LYS A 97 -2.80 -10.71 9.27
CA LYS A 97 -3.25 -11.21 10.55
C LYS A 97 -4.03 -10.16 11.32
N ILE A 98 -3.51 -8.98 11.35
CA ILE A 98 -4.17 -7.88 12.04
C ILE A 98 -5.49 -7.54 11.37
N LEU A 99 -5.50 -7.61 10.06
CA LEU A 99 -6.70 -7.34 9.28
C LEU A 99 -7.87 -8.20 9.73
N LYS A 100 -7.60 -9.49 9.89
CA LYS A 100 -8.66 -10.41 10.28
C LYS A 100 -9.20 -10.13 11.66
N ASN A 101 -8.38 -9.65 12.54
CA ASN A 101 -8.76 -9.42 13.91
C ASN A 101 -9.52 -8.13 14.12
N ASN A 102 -9.35 -7.18 13.24
CA ASN A 102 -9.92 -5.86 13.46
C ASN A 102 -11.37 -5.71 13.07
N LEU A 103 -11.91 -6.64 12.31
CA LEU A 103 -13.33 -6.65 12.00
C LEU A 103 -13.83 -5.53 11.14
N ILE A 104 -13.10 -4.47 11.01
CA ILE A 104 -13.51 -3.37 10.16
C ILE A 104 -13.54 -3.80 8.72
N TYR A 105 -12.62 -4.65 8.38
CA TYR A 105 -12.49 -5.15 7.04
C TYR A 105 -13.56 -6.18 6.73
N LYS A 106 -14.29 -5.97 5.69
CA LYS A 106 -15.33 -6.89 5.26
C LYS A 106 -14.85 -7.73 4.09
N LYS A 107 -14.02 -8.67 4.37
CA LYS A 107 -13.38 -9.43 3.32
C LYS A 107 -14.33 -10.26 2.47
N LYS A 108 -15.48 -10.56 2.99
CA LYS A 108 -16.43 -11.35 2.23
C LYS A 108 -16.87 -10.65 0.96
N GLU A 109 -16.78 -9.36 0.94
CA GLU A 109 -17.20 -8.58 -0.20
C GLU A 109 -16.08 -8.33 -1.17
N ASN A 110 -14.89 -8.74 -0.82
CA ASN A 110 -13.72 -8.49 -1.64
C ASN A 110 -13.12 -9.80 -2.08
N LYS A 111 -13.56 -10.26 -3.20
CA LYS A 111 -12.96 -11.44 -3.78
C LYS A 111 -11.56 -11.14 -4.26
N ASP A 112 -11.38 -9.92 -4.68
CA ASP A 112 -10.08 -9.39 -5.02
C ASP A 112 -9.45 -8.94 -3.71
N LYS A 113 -8.30 -9.46 -3.39
CA LYS A 113 -7.64 -9.15 -2.12
C LYS A 113 -6.99 -7.80 -2.09
N THR A 114 -6.91 -7.15 -3.22
CA THR A 114 -6.32 -5.83 -3.31
C THR A 114 -7.40 -4.78 -3.21
N ASP A 115 -7.41 -4.02 -2.12
CA ASP A 115 -8.36 -2.95 -1.98
C ASP A 115 -7.79 -1.89 -1.04
N LYS A 116 -8.54 -0.81 -0.89
CA LYS A 116 -8.05 0.31 -0.10
C LYS A 116 -8.00 0.02 1.39
N TYR A 117 -8.80 -0.93 1.87
CA TYR A 117 -8.75 -1.29 3.29
C TYR A 117 -7.50 -2.07 3.61
N ALA A 118 -7.07 -2.95 2.70
CA ALA A 118 -5.81 -3.64 2.88
C ALA A 118 -4.66 -2.64 2.91
N ALA A 119 -4.71 -1.65 2.04
CA ALA A 119 -3.68 -0.61 2.03
C ALA A 119 -3.69 0.16 3.35
N ALA A 120 -4.87 0.41 3.91
CA ALA A 120 -4.95 1.12 5.17
C ALA A 120 -4.33 0.32 6.31
N ILE A 121 -4.49 -1.00 6.30
CA ILE A 121 -3.88 -1.84 7.31
C ILE A 121 -2.35 -1.81 7.19
N ILE A 122 -1.87 -1.85 5.97
CA ILE A 122 -0.42 -1.73 5.73
C ILE A 122 0.10 -0.43 6.32
N LEU A 123 -0.62 0.65 6.06
CA LEU A 123 -0.20 1.96 6.53
C LEU A 123 -0.28 2.03 8.05
N GLU A 124 -1.34 1.50 8.63
CA GLU A 124 -1.49 1.52 10.08
C GLU A 124 -0.35 0.79 10.76
N ASN A 125 0.04 -0.36 10.23
CA ASN A 125 1.16 -1.10 10.79
C ASN A 125 2.44 -0.29 10.73
N TYR A 126 2.65 0.39 9.63
CA TYR A 126 3.84 1.22 9.49
C TYR A 126 3.82 2.37 10.49
N LEU A 127 2.70 3.05 10.62
CA LEU A 127 2.60 4.18 11.53
C LEU A 127 2.82 3.74 12.98
N ASN A 128 2.28 2.60 13.35
CA ASN A 128 2.47 2.08 14.70
C ASN A 128 3.91 1.70 14.95
N LYS A 129 4.59 1.21 13.94
CA LYS A 129 5.97 0.80 14.07
C LYS A 129 6.89 1.98 14.31
N VAL A 130 6.68 3.07 13.59
CA VAL A 130 7.57 4.22 13.71
C VAL A 130 7.27 5.08 14.93
N LYS A 131 6.14 4.88 15.57
CA LYS A 131 5.82 5.65 16.76
C LYS A 131 6.65 5.26 17.97
N LYS A 132 7.24 4.10 17.91
CA LYS A 132 8.09 3.65 19.01
C LYS A 132 9.44 4.31 18.97
#